data_d8b6b454ecdf91182f594735c4a4b1be
#
_entry.id   d8b6b454ecdf91182f594735c4a4b1be
#
_cell.length_a   1.000
_cell.length_b   1.000
_cell.length_c   1.000
_cell.angle_alpha   90.00
_cell.angle_beta   90.00
_cell.angle_gamma   90.00
#
_symmetry.space_group_name_H-M   'P 1'
#
loop_
_entity.id
_entity.type
_entity.pdbx_description
1 polymer ?
#
loop_
_entity_poly.entity_id
_entity_poly.type
_entity_poly.pdbx_seq_one_letter_code
_entity_poly.pdbx_strand_id
1 'polypeptide(L)'
;MELLLNKVCGQPAALPVAVRRCGPTDAAAFYALQNEVRAAMPHPEQFVPDTRENITAYLAHDLCLGVFDGERLGAYFILRYCGQSEHNYAAFLGIPQAEWDHWANADSAVVHPDWRGNGLQRKLLEAALPLLRPGIVGIGATVSPENQYSLNNALACGFAIAARREMYGG
;
A
#
# COMPACT_ATOMS: atom_id res chain seq x y z
N MET A 1 16.22 5.19 -1.33
CA MET A 1 15.95 6.53 -0.77
C MET A 1 16.02 6.42 0.74
N GLU A 2 16.60 7.39 1.42
CA GLU A 2 16.64 7.44 2.88
C GLU A 2 15.55 8.37 3.41
N LEU A 3 14.97 8.01 4.54
CA LEU A 3 14.02 8.81 5.29
C LEU A 3 14.46 8.89 6.76
N LEU A 4 14.01 9.93 7.44
CA LEU A 4 14.16 10.06 8.89
C LEU A 4 12.77 9.90 9.53
N LEU A 5 12.62 8.93 10.43
CA LEU A 5 11.44 8.83 11.28
C LEU A 5 11.61 9.78 12.46
N ASN A 6 10.65 10.68 12.61
CA ASN A 6 10.64 11.65 13.70
C ASN A 6 9.88 11.16 14.94
N LYS A 7 9.23 9.99 14.83
CA LYS A 7 8.51 9.31 15.91
C LYS A 7 8.71 7.81 15.84
N VAL A 8 8.95 7.19 16.99
CA VAL A 8 8.95 5.73 17.19
C VAL A 8 8.19 5.44 18.48
N CYS A 9 7.27 4.47 18.45
CA CYS A 9 6.37 4.15 19.58
C CYS A 9 5.63 5.39 20.13
N GLY A 10 5.26 6.33 19.27
CA GLY A 10 4.60 7.57 19.66
C GLY A 10 5.49 8.64 20.28
N GLN A 11 6.79 8.35 20.52
CA GLN A 11 7.75 9.26 21.11
C GLN A 11 8.62 9.94 20.05
N PRO A 12 9.08 11.18 20.28
CA PRO A 12 10.06 11.83 19.41
C PRO A 12 11.30 10.94 19.22
N ALA A 13 11.75 10.82 17.97
CA ALA A 13 12.91 10.00 17.60
C ALA A 13 13.66 10.64 16.43
N ALA A 14 14.82 10.09 16.08
CA ALA A 14 15.57 10.39 14.88
C ALA A 14 16.14 9.08 14.33
N LEU A 15 15.24 8.22 13.78
CA LEU A 15 15.64 6.91 13.25
C LEU A 15 15.79 7.01 11.74
N PRO A 16 17.01 6.87 11.18
CA PRO A 16 17.20 6.77 9.74
C PRO A 16 16.71 5.41 9.24
N VAL A 17 15.94 5.41 8.15
CA VAL A 17 15.40 4.20 7.52
C VAL A 17 15.59 4.27 6.01
N ALA A 18 15.73 3.10 5.39
CA ALA A 18 15.88 2.97 3.94
C ALA A 18 14.56 2.60 3.28
N VAL A 19 14.21 3.30 2.19
CA VAL A 19 13.14 2.89 1.29
C VAL A 19 13.73 2.24 0.07
N ARG A 20 13.31 1.01 -0.23
CA ARG A 20 13.76 0.28 -1.42
C ARG A 20 12.65 -0.49 -2.09
N ARG A 21 12.85 -0.80 -3.36
CA ARG A 21 12.03 -1.79 -4.08
C ARG A 21 12.28 -3.18 -3.49
N CYS A 22 11.19 -3.94 -3.37
CA CYS A 22 11.18 -5.29 -2.81
C CYS A 22 10.90 -6.32 -3.90
N GLY A 23 11.36 -7.54 -3.68
CA GLY A 23 11.19 -8.69 -4.55
C GLY A 23 10.76 -9.95 -3.77
N PRO A 24 10.64 -11.11 -4.46
CA PRO A 24 10.12 -12.35 -3.86
C PRO A 24 10.85 -12.80 -2.59
N THR A 25 12.12 -12.47 -2.44
CA THR A 25 12.92 -12.77 -1.23
C THR A 25 12.41 -12.04 0.01
N ASP A 26 11.67 -10.94 -0.15
CA ASP A 26 11.10 -10.17 0.96
C ASP A 26 9.72 -10.68 1.40
N ALA A 27 9.15 -11.70 0.74
CA ALA A 27 7.79 -12.18 0.98
C ALA A 27 7.51 -12.58 2.44
N ALA A 28 8.50 -13.18 3.09
CA ALA A 28 8.37 -13.57 4.50
C ALA A 28 8.23 -12.36 5.41
N ALA A 29 9.00 -11.28 5.16
CA ALA A 29 8.95 -10.04 5.93
C ALA A 29 7.62 -9.30 5.73
N PHE A 30 7.11 -9.24 4.49
CA PHE A 30 5.80 -8.65 4.19
C PHE A 30 4.68 -9.40 4.89
N TYR A 31 4.69 -10.75 4.79
CA TYR A 31 3.69 -11.60 5.43
C TYR A 31 3.72 -11.48 6.96
N ALA A 32 4.91 -11.44 7.58
CA ALA A 32 5.06 -11.23 9.01
C ALA A 32 4.50 -9.88 9.44
N LEU A 33 4.90 -8.79 8.76
CA LEU A 33 4.46 -7.44 9.11
C LEU A 33 2.94 -7.28 9.02
N GLN A 34 2.28 -7.81 7.97
CA GLN A 34 0.81 -7.70 7.90
C GLN A 34 0.11 -8.40 9.07
N ASN A 35 0.61 -9.58 9.49
CA ASN A 35 0.04 -10.33 10.60
C ASN A 35 0.27 -9.62 11.95
N GLU A 36 1.45 -9.04 12.17
CA GLU A 36 1.75 -8.21 13.34
C GLU A 36 0.82 -7.00 13.42
N VAL A 37 0.65 -6.29 12.30
CA VAL A 37 -0.22 -5.12 12.23
C VAL A 37 -1.68 -5.52 12.47
N ARG A 38 -2.15 -6.60 11.83
CA ARG A 38 -3.51 -7.11 12.02
C ARG A 38 -3.77 -7.50 13.48
N ALA A 39 -2.83 -8.20 14.11
CA ALA A 39 -2.96 -8.61 15.50
C ALA A 39 -3.00 -7.42 16.49
N ALA A 40 -2.41 -6.29 16.12
CA ALA A 40 -2.40 -5.06 16.90
C ALA A 40 -3.61 -4.13 16.63
N MET A 41 -4.52 -4.50 15.70
CA MET A 41 -5.70 -3.70 15.39
C MET A 41 -6.81 -3.93 16.42
N PRO A 42 -7.56 -2.87 16.81
CA PRO A 42 -8.77 -3.02 17.63
C PRO A 42 -9.86 -3.87 16.95
N HIS A 43 -9.91 -3.82 15.61
CA HIS A 43 -10.87 -4.50 14.76
C HIS A 43 -10.15 -5.27 13.65
N PRO A 44 -9.49 -6.42 13.96
CA PRO A 44 -8.69 -7.18 13.00
C PRO A 44 -9.52 -7.78 11.85
N GLU A 45 -10.83 -7.91 12.01
CA GLU A 45 -11.77 -8.36 10.99
C GLU A 45 -11.91 -7.36 9.83
N GLN A 46 -11.61 -6.09 10.03
CA GLN A 46 -11.61 -5.05 8.99
C GLN A 46 -10.36 -5.11 8.08
N PHE A 47 -9.37 -5.91 8.44
CA PHE A 47 -8.17 -6.11 7.64
C PHE A 47 -8.23 -7.48 6.96
N VAL A 48 -8.33 -7.49 5.63
CA VAL A 48 -8.27 -8.71 4.82
C VAL A 48 -6.80 -9.00 4.49
N PRO A 49 -6.18 -10.02 5.12
CA PRO A 49 -4.78 -10.31 4.88
C PRO A 49 -4.62 -11.07 3.56
N ASP A 50 -3.54 -10.76 2.86
CA ASP A 50 -3.11 -11.56 1.73
C ASP A 50 -2.47 -12.88 2.19
N THR A 51 -2.58 -13.92 1.35
CA THR A 51 -1.81 -15.14 1.56
C THR A 51 -0.34 -14.89 1.24
N ARG A 52 0.54 -15.75 1.77
CA ARG A 52 1.97 -15.67 1.46
C ARG A 52 2.25 -15.87 -0.04
N GLU A 53 1.47 -16.73 -0.69
CA GLU A 53 1.53 -16.98 -2.12
C GLU A 53 1.19 -15.73 -2.92
N ASN A 54 0.11 -15.03 -2.56
CA ASN A 54 -0.29 -13.78 -3.19
C ASN A 54 0.79 -12.71 -3.04
N ILE A 55 1.30 -12.51 -1.82
CA ILE A 55 2.39 -11.56 -1.55
C ILE A 55 3.62 -11.89 -2.41
N THR A 56 3.99 -13.17 -2.52
CA THR A 56 5.12 -13.59 -3.36
C THR A 56 4.89 -13.25 -4.82
N ALA A 57 3.67 -13.48 -5.33
CA ALA A 57 3.30 -13.14 -6.70
C ALA A 57 3.34 -11.62 -6.93
N TYR A 58 2.83 -10.80 -6.01
CA TYR A 58 2.89 -9.35 -6.11
C TYR A 58 4.34 -8.85 -6.12
N LEU A 59 5.19 -9.38 -5.25
CA LEU A 59 6.62 -9.04 -5.22
C LEU A 59 7.38 -9.43 -6.48
N ALA A 60 6.91 -10.47 -7.20
CA ALA A 60 7.50 -10.88 -8.48
C ALA A 60 7.05 -10.02 -9.66
N HIS A 61 5.81 -9.54 -9.65
CA HIS A 61 5.18 -8.97 -10.85
C HIS A 61 4.77 -7.50 -10.71
N ASP A 62 4.65 -6.98 -9.50
CA ASP A 62 4.10 -5.67 -9.23
C ASP A 62 5.16 -4.69 -8.66
N LEU A 63 4.76 -3.46 -8.38
CA LEU A 63 5.64 -2.49 -7.74
C LEU A 63 5.44 -2.54 -6.22
N CYS A 64 6.40 -3.11 -5.53
CA CYS A 64 6.39 -3.21 -4.07
C CYS A 64 7.54 -2.40 -3.48
N LEU A 65 7.25 -1.55 -2.52
CA LEU A 65 8.22 -0.76 -1.77
C LEU A 65 8.18 -1.13 -0.30
N GLY A 66 9.32 -1.17 0.35
CA GLY A 66 9.45 -1.39 1.79
C GLY A 66 10.31 -0.33 2.47
N VAL A 67 10.02 -0.05 3.72
CA VAL A 67 10.80 0.82 4.62
C VAL A 67 11.50 -0.05 5.64
N PHE A 68 12.81 0.07 5.72
CA PHE A 68 13.67 -0.81 6.51
C PHE A 68 14.55 -0.04 7.49
N ASP A 69 14.66 -0.55 8.71
CA ASP A 69 15.72 -0.27 9.67
C ASP A 69 16.64 -1.49 9.70
N GLY A 70 17.80 -1.41 9.05
CA GLY A 70 18.60 -2.59 8.78
C GLY A 70 17.83 -3.66 8.02
N GLU A 71 17.62 -4.83 8.64
CA GLU A 71 16.83 -5.93 8.05
C GLU A 71 15.34 -5.89 8.45
N ARG A 72 14.97 -5.07 9.43
CA ARG A 72 13.59 -4.97 9.93
C ARG A 72 12.74 -4.18 8.94
N LEU A 73 11.74 -4.83 8.36
CA LEU A 73 10.66 -4.17 7.60
C LEU A 73 9.65 -3.56 8.59
N GLY A 74 9.40 -2.26 8.51
CA GLY A 74 8.43 -1.58 9.36
C GLY A 74 7.27 -0.93 8.61
N ALA A 75 7.36 -0.82 7.28
CA ALA A 75 6.23 -0.44 6.44
C ALA A 75 6.41 -0.98 5.03
N TYR A 76 5.31 -1.21 4.31
CA TYR A 76 5.33 -1.53 2.89
C TYR A 76 4.17 -0.92 2.14
N PHE A 77 4.32 -0.86 0.82
CA PHE A 77 3.31 -0.44 -0.14
C PHE A 77 3.33 -1.39 -1.34
N ILE A 78 2.15 -1.84 -1.77
CA ILE A 78 1.95 -2.68 -2.94
C ILE A 78 1.09 -1.92 -3.94
N LEU A 79 1.62 -1.72 -5.14
CA LEU A 79 0.90 -1.18 -6.28
C LEU A 79 0.85 -2.25 -7.36
N ARG A 80 -0.37 -2.70 -7.68
CA ARG A 80 -0.61 -3.82 -8.60
C ARG A 80 -0.97 -3.36 -10.00
N TYR A 81 -0.48 -4.10 -10.99
CA TYR A 81 -0.81 -3.92 -12.40
C TYR A 81 -1.76 -5.03 -12.84
N CYS A 82 -3.04 -4.84 -12.58
CA CYS A 82 -4.08 -5.87 -12.78
C CYS A 82 -4.48 -6.08 -14.25
N GLY A 83 -4.03 -5.20 -15.18
CA GLY A 83 -4.32 -5.32 -16.60
C GLY A 83 -5.81 -5.46 -16.88
N GLN A 84 -6.19 -6.44 -17.69
CA GLN A 84 -7.58 -6.72 -18.08
C GLN A 84 -8.38 -7.52 -17.03
N SER A 85 -7.82 -7.77 -15.85
CA SER A 85 -8.53 -8.47 -14.78
C SER A 85 -9.70 -7.64 -14.24
N GLU A 86 -10.79 -8.29 -13.89
CA GLU A 86 -11.93 -7.68 -13.18
C GLU A 86 -11.55 -7.14 -11.79
N HIS A 87 -10.39 -7.52 -11.24
CA HIS A 87 -9.83 -6.95 -10.02
C HIS A 87 -9.17 -5.59 -10.23
N ASN A 88 -9.07 -5.11 -11.48
CA ASN A 88 -8.59 -3.77 -11.77
C ASN A 88 -9.62 -2.74 -11.29
N TYR A 89 -9.21 -1.82 -10.43
CA TYR A 89 -10.11 -0.81 -9.89
C TYR A 89 -10.67 0.13 -10.96
N ALA A 90 -10.04 0.23 -12.13
CA ALA A 90 -10.57 0.92 -13.31
C ALA A 90 -11.98 0.45 -13.69
N ALA A 91 -12.27 -0.86 -13.52
CA ALA A 91 -13.60 -1.43 -13.75
C ALA A 91 -14.68 -0.76 -12.88
N PHE A 92 -14.36 -0.45 -11.64
CA PHE A 92 -15.28 0.17 -10.69
C PHE A 92 -15.40 1.69 -10.85
N LEU A 93 -14.45 2.29 -11.56
CA LEU A 93 -14.40 3.72 -11.85
C LEU A 93 -15.13 4.10 -13.15
N GLY A 94 -15.70 3.12 -13.86
CA GLY A 94 -16.37 3.35 -15.13
C GLY A 94 -15.40 3.62 -16.29
N ILE A 95 -14.13 3.27 -16.13
CA ILE A 95 -13.11 3.37 -17.19
C ILE A 95 -13.40 2.31 -18.25
N PRO A 96 -13.36 2.65 -19.56
CA PRO A 96 -13.52 1.66 -20.61
C PRO A 96 -12.51 0.53 -20.50
N GLN A 97 -12.92 -0.71 -20.72
CA GLN A 97 -12.06 -1.89 -20.58
C GLN A 97 -10.78 -1.78 -21.43
N ALA A 98 -10.87 -1.18 -22.62
CA ALA A 98 -9.72 -0.97 -23.48
C ALA A 98 -8.59 -0.12 -22.83
N GLU A 99 -8.89 0.63 -21.77
CA GLU A 99 -7.95 1.49 -21.06
C GLU A 99 -7.41 0.88 -19.75
N TRP A 100 -7.92 -0.27 -19.33
CA TRP A 100 -7.54 -0.86 -18.02
C TRP A 100 -6.06 -1.16 -17.89
N ASP A 101 -5.37 -1.49 -18.98
CA ASP A 101 -3.92 -1.72 -18.97
C ASP A 101 -3.10 -0.47 -18.61
N HIS A 102 -3.73 0.71 -18.68
CA HIS A 102 -3.14 1.99 -18.32
C HIS A 102 -3.43 2.40 -16.86
N TRP A 103 -4.07 1.51 -16.09
CA TRP A 103 -4.42 1.76 -14.68
C TRP A 103 -3.71 0.78 -13.75
N ALA A 104 -3.36 1.29 -12.56
CA ALA A 104 -2.79 0.50 -11.49
C ALA A 104 -3.66 0.60 -10.23
N ASN A 105 -3.57 -0.40 -9.36
CA ASN A 105 -4.23 -0.41 -8.06
C ASN A 105 -3.23 -0.06 -6.97
N ALA A 106 -3.48 1.00 -6.19
CA ALA A 106 -2.86 1.16 -4.87
C ALA A 106 -3.56 0.18 -3.92
N ASP A 107 -3.00 -1.02 -3.82
CA ASP A 107 -3.68 -2.19 -3.25
C ASP A 107 -3.54 -2.24 -1.73
N SER A 108 -2.30 -2.17 -1.23
CA SER A 108 -2.02 -2.29 0.20
C SER A 108 -0.97 -1.30 0.67
N ALA A 109 -1.22 -0.68 1.81
CA ALA A 109 -0.25 0.13 2.54
C ALA A 109 -0.29 -0.26 4.01
N VAL A 110 0.78 -0.89 4.51
CA VAL A 110 0.87 -1.39 5.87
C VAL A 110 2.00 -0.69 6.59
N VAL A 111 1.73 -0.20 7.82
CA VAL A 111 2.70 0.50 8.66
C VAL A 111 2.64 -0.08 10.06
N HIS A 112 3.79 -0.56 10.55
CA HIS A 112 3.92 -1.07 11.92
C HIS A 112 3.48 0.01 12.92
N PRO A 113 2.74 -0.34 14.00
CA PRO A 113 2.27 0.61 14.99
C PRO A 113 3.37 1.54 15.54
N ASP A 114 4.56 1.01 15.80
CA ASP A 114 5.69 1.79 16.30
C ASP A 114 6.14 2.92 15.39
N TRP A 115 5.89 2.80 14.07
CA TRP A 115 6.33 3.76 13.05
C TRP A 115 5.22 4.68 12.55
N ARG A 116 4.02 4.57 13.12
CA ARG A 116 2.90 5.46 12.79
C ARG A 116 3.21 6.92 13.16
N GLY A 117 2.50 7.84 12.51
CA GLY A 117 2.70 9.29 12.72
C GLY A 117 3.85 9.90 11.92
N ASN A 118 4.53 9.12 11.06
CA ASN A 118 5.60 9.59 10.17
C ASN A 118 5.15 9.83 8.72
N GLY A 119 3.86 9.66 8.41
CA GLY A 119 3.32 9.82 7.05
C GLY A 119 3.84 8.79 6.05
N LEU A 120 4.24 7.58 6.50
CA LEU A 120 4.89 6.57 5.65
C LEU A 120 4.02 6.09 4.51
N GLN A 121 2.71 5.93 4.71
CA GLN A 121 1.78 5.57 3.63
C GLN A 121 1.85 6.56 2.48
N ARG A 122 1.78 7.85 2.77
CA ARG A 122 1.89 8.93 1.78
C ARG A 122 3.27 8.94 1.13
N LYS A 123 4.34 8.88 1.92
CA LYS A 123 5.73 8.90 1.43
C LYS A 123 6.03 7.73 0.50
N LEU A 124 5.48 6.53 0.79
CA LEU A 124 5.63 5.35 -0.06
C LEU A 124 4.88 5.49 -1.38
N LEU A 125 3.66 6.04 -1.36
CA LEU A 125 2.93 6.33 -2.59
C LEU A 125 3.68 7.36 -3.45
N GLU A 126 4.13 8.47 -2.85
CA GLU A 126 4.93 9.48 -3.54
C GLU A 126 6.22 8.88 -4.13
N ALA A 127 6.89 7.97 -3.41
CA ALA A 127 8.08 7.26 -3.87
C ALA A 127 7.77 6.26 -5.00
N ALA A 128 6.56 5.72 -5.08
CA ALA A 128 6.15 4.80 -6.13
C ALA A 128 5.87 5.51 -7.47
N LEU A 129 5.39 6.76 -7.45
CA LEU A 129 4.99 7.47 -8.68
C LEU A 129 6.07 7.50 -9.77
N PRO A 130 7.35 7.86 -9.49
CA PRO A 130 8.40 7.87 -10.50
C PRO A 130 8.84 6.48 -10.97
N LEU A 131 8.39 5.41 -10.28
CA LEU A 131 8.73 4.02 -10.57
C LEU A 131 7.62 3.27 -11.31
N LEU A 132 6.53 3.94 -11.64
CA LEU A 132 5.43 3.36 -12.39
C LEU A 132 5.91 2.83 -13.76
N ARG A 133 5.26 1.76 -14.22
CA ARG A 133 5.46 1.29 -15.59
C ARG A 133 5.09 2.40 -16.58
N PRO A 134 5.84 2.53 -17.70
CA PRO A 134 5.44 3.44 -18.77
C PRO A 134 4.01 3.17 -19.23
N GLY A 135 3.26 4.24 -19.50
CA GLY A 135 1.88 4.14 -19.99
C GLY A 135 0.81 4.07 -18.90
N ILE A 136 1.16 3.99 -17.62
CA ILE A 136 0.18 4.12 -16.54
C ILE A 136 -0.25 5.59 -16.44
N VAL A 137 -1.54 5.83 -16.58
CA VAL A 137 -2.17 7.18 -16.56
C VAL A 137 -3.04 7.40 -15.33
N GLY A 138 -3.40 6.33 -14.61
CA GLY A 138 -4.26 6.45 -13.44
C GLY A 138 -3.96 5.38 -12.38
N ILE A 139 -4.26 5.72 -11.13
CA ILE A 139 -4.15 4.82 -9.98
C ILE A 139 -5.50 4.83 -9.27
N GLY A 140 -6.11 3.65 -9.14
CA GLY A 140 -7.28 3.44 -8.30
C GLY A 140 -6.88 2.97 -6.90
N ALA A 141 -7.69 3.31 -5.91
CA ALA A 141 -7.56 2.82 -4.54
C ALA A 141 -8.93 2.55 -3.95
N THR A 142 -9.03 1.57 -3.06
CA THR A 142 -10.20 1.34 -2.24
C THR A 142 -9.88 1.71 -0.79
N VAL A 143 -10.80 2.41 -0.14
CA VAL A 143 -10.64 2.82 1.26
C VAL A 143 -11.98 2.67 1.94
N SER A 144 -12.00 1.97 3.09
CA SER A 144 -13.20 1.94 3.93
C SER A 144 -13.55 3.35 4.41
N PRO A 145 -14.84 3.76 4.32
CA PRO A 145 -15.29 5.07 4.83
C PRO A 145 -14.97 5.29 6.31
N GLU A 146 -14.88 4.22 7.08
CA GLU A 146 -14.54 4.26 8.51
C GLU A 146 -13.05 4.49 8.75
N ASN A 147 -12.19 4.18 7.77
CA ASN A 147 -10.75 4.41 7.84
C ASN A 147 -10.40 5.83 7.40
N GLN A 148 -10.78 6.82 8.22
CA GLN A 148 -10.55 8.25 7.96
C GLN A 148 -9.06 8.58 7.78
N TYR A 149 -8.16 7.84 8.45
CA TYR A 149 -6.72 8.04 8.31
C TYR A 149 -6.25 7.73 6.88
N SER A 150 -6.62 6.57 6.35
CA SER A 150 -6.26 6.19 4.97
C SER A 150 -6.95 7.07 3.94
N LEU A 151 -8.21 7.46 4.18
CA LEU A 151 -8.94 8.37 3.30
C LEU A 151 -8.24 9.73 3.23
N ASN A 152 -7.89 10.33 4.36
CA ASN A 152 -7.21 11.62 4.41
C ASN A 152 -5.83 11.56 3.74
N ASN A 153 -5.09 10.46 3.90
CA ASN A 153 -3.81 10.27 3.21
C ASN A 153 -3.98 10.18 1.69
N ALA A 154 -4.97 9.42 1.20
CA ALA A 154 -5.25 9.33 -0.23
C ALA A 154 -5.61 10.71 -0.81
N LEU A 155 -6.53 11.45 -0.18
CA LEU A 155 -6.92 12.80 -0.60
C LEU A 155 -5.71 13.77 -0.59
N ALA A 156 -4.84 13.69 0.42
CA ALA A 156 -3.62 14.51 0.49
C ALA A 156 -2.60 14.15 -0.61
N CYS A 157 -2.67 12.95 -1.18
CA CYS A 157 -1.87 12.53 -2.34
C CYS A 157 -2.52 12.89 -3.68
N GLY A 158 -3.65 13.60 -3.69
CA GLY A 158 -4.33 14.02 -4.91
C GLY A 158 -5.38 13.05 -5.44
N PHE A 159 -5.72 11.99 -4.70
CA PHE A 159 -6.86 11.14 -5.06
C PHE A 159 -8.17 11.91 -4.89
N ALA A 160 -9.15 11.59 -5.74
CA ALA A 160 -10.52 12.07 -5.62
C ALA A 160 -11.46 10.88 -5.37
N ILE A 161 -12.53 11.11 -4.60
CA ILE A 161 -13.57 10.10 -4.41
C ILE A 161 -14.38 10.01 -5.70
N ALA A 162 -14.24 8.89 -6.42
CA ALA A 162 -14.92 8.66 -7.69
C ALA A 162 -16.22 7.86 -7.55
N ALA A 163 -16.28 6.94 -6.58
CA ALA A 163 -17.45 6.10 -6.34
C ALA A 163 -17.53 5.66 -4.87
N ARG A 164 -18.74 5.28 -4.44
CA ARG A 164 -18.98 4.55 -3.18
C ARG A 164 -19.73 3.29 -3.52
N ARG A 165 -19.19 2.14 -3.12
CA ARG A 165 -19.75 0.81 -3.42
C ARG A 165 -19.49 -0.14 -2.26
N GLU A 166 -20.37 -1.13 -2.09
CA GLU A 166 -20.09 -2.28 -1.24
C GLU A 166 -19.07 -3.18 -1.95
N MET A 167 -18.01 -3.55 -1.24
CA MET A 167 -16.93 -4.41 -1.72
C MET A 167 -16.48 -5.33 -0.57
N TYR A 168 -15.94 -6.48 -0.94
CA TYR A 168 -15.35 -7.45 0.01
C TYR A 168 -16.35 -8.04 1.03
N GLY A 169 -17.64 -8.04 0.71
CA GLY A 169 -18.68 -8.62 1.55
C GLY A 169 -19.28 -7.70 2.61
N GLY A 170 -19.09 -6.40 2.45
CA GLY A 170 -19.67 -5.39 3.36
C GLY A 170 -19.45 -3.98 2.87
#